data_4da6aecbb7f72556224faf5090655441
#
_entry.id   4da6aecbb7f72556224faf5090655441
#
_cell.length_a   1.000
_cell.length_b   1.000
_cell.length_c   1.000
_cell.angle_alpha   90.00
_cell.angle_beta   90.00
_cell.angle_gamma   90.00
#
_symmetry.space_group_name_H-M   'P 1'
#
loop_
_entity.id
_entity.type
_entity.pdbx_description
1 polymer ?
#
loop_
_entity_poly.entity_id
_entity_poly.type
_entity_poly.pdbx_seq_one_letter_code
_entity_poly.pdbx_strand_id
1 'polypeptide(L)'
;VTFYFDKDEVNQLPRKPQRPCSYPGCPELTSERYCSKHQKEIDKNYSKTSRPFKKLYNSRWRKLRKQFLKEHPLCEECKREGIVIAAEVVDHVIPHKGNEKLFWDESNWQSLCKHHHDVKTAKEDGRFGNKNEVYSY
;
A
#
# COMPACT_ATOMS: atom_id res chain seq x y z
N VAL A 1 -36.50 -15.25 -9.35
CA VAL A 1 -36.08 -15.46 -10.75
C VAL A 1 -34.57 -15.33 -10.79
N THR A 2 -33.89 -16.46 -10.92
CA THR A 2 -32.40 -16.49 -11.00
C THR A 2 -32.04 -16.26 -12.48
N PHE A 3 -31.47 -15.12 -12.78
CA PHE A 3 -30.89 -14.88 -14.12
C PHE A 3 -29.59 -15.66 -14.24
N TYR A 4 -29.62 -16.78 -14.93
CA TYR A 4 -28.44 -17.46 -15.42
C TYR A 4 -27.92 -16.70 -16.64
N PHE A 5 -26.82 -15.99 -16.49
CA PHE A 5 -26.08 -15.50 -17.65
C PHE A 5 -25.29 -16.68 -18.23
N ASP A 6 -25.61 -17.05 -19.46
CA ASP A 6 -24.88 -18.06 -20.22
C ASP A 6 -23.41 -17.61 -20.40
N LYS A 7 -22.47 -18.52 -20.17
CA LYS A 7 -21.02 -18.23 -20.30
C LYS A 7 -20.64 -17.84 -21.73
N ASP A 8 -21.49 -18.12 -22.71
CA ASP A 8 -21.27 -17.82 -24.12
C ASP A 8 -21.62 -16.35 -24.48
N GLU A 9 -22.50 -15.67 -23.72
CA GLU A 9 -22.81 -14.26 -23.93
C GLU A 9 -21.69 -13.31 -23.51
N VAL A 10 -20.86 -13.69 -22.55
CA VAL A 10 -19.74 -12.85 -22.08
C VAL A 10 -18.65 -12.66 -23.15
N ASN A 11 -18.64 -13.54 -24.16
CA ASN A 11 -17.65 -13.51 -25.26
C ASN A 11 -18.02 -12.49 -26.36
N GLN A 12 -19.20 -11.85 -26.31
CA GLN A 12 -19.67 -10.85 -27.26
C GLN A 12 -19.43 -9.40 -26.85
N LEU A 13 -18.84 -9.17 -25.64
CA LEU A 13 -18.49 -7.82 -25.22
C LEU A 13 -17.38 -7.26 -26.12
N PRO A 14 -17.46 -5.96 -26.48
CA PRO A 14 -16.42 -5.32 -27.29
C PRO A 14 -15.05 -5.47 -26.61
N ARG A 15 -14.10 -6.08 -27.30
CA ARG A 15 -12.73 -6.21 -26.80
C ARG A 15 -12.06 -4.84 -26.84
N LYS A 16 -11.25 -4.53 -25.82
CA LYS A 16 -10.44 -3.31 -25.81
C LYS A 16 -9.58 -3.25 -27.09
N PRO A 17 -9.51 -2.09 -27.77
CA PRO A 17 -8.64 -1.95 -28.93
C PRO A 17 -7.19 -2.19 -28.53
N GLN A 18 -6.45 -2.87 -29.43
CA GLN A 18 -5.02 -3.09 -29.23
C GLN A 18 -4.23 -1.81 -29.53
N ARG A 19 -3.21 -1.57 -28.74
CA ARG A 19 -2.29 -0.43 -28.87
C ARG A 19 -0.85 -0.91 -28.72
N PRO A 20 0.15 -0.19 -29.22
CA PRO A 20 1.55 -0.51 -28.98
C PRO A 20 1.88 -0.52 -27.48
N CYS A 21 2.69 -1.48 -27.07
CA CYS A 21 3.24 -1.55 -25.73
C CYS A 21 3.93 -0.23 -25.36
N SER A 22 3.65 0.31 -24.16
CA SER A 22 4.23 1.58 -23.70
C SER A 22 5.70 1.46 -23.26
N TYR A 23 6.31 0.29 -23.38
CA TYR A 23 7.73 0.11 -23.10
C TYR A 23 8.55 0.66 -24.27
N PRO A 24 9.58 1.50 -24.05
CA PRO A 24 10.37 2.12 -25.11
C PRO A 24 10.93 1.09 -26.09
N GLY A 25 10.69 1.29 -27.38
CA GLY A 25 11.19 0.42 -28.45
C GLY A 25 10.47 -0.93 -28.61
N CYS A 26 9.36 -1.16 -27.92
CA CYS A 26 8.59 -2.41 -28.07
C CYS A 26 7.49 -2.26 -29.13
N PRO A 27 7.52 -3.05 -30.23
CA PRO A 27 6.50 -3.02 -31.27
C PRO A 27 5.26 -3.87 -30.99
N GLU A 28 5.26 -4.66 -29.92
CA GLU A 28 4.17 -5.56 -29.55
C GLU A 28 2.84 -4.83 -29.30
N LEU A 29 1.76 -5.35 -29.91
CA LEU A 29 0.41 -4.85 -29.69
C LEU A 29 -0.21 -5.53 -28.45
N THR A 30 -0.87 -4.74 -27.62
CA THR A 30 -1.52 -5.21 -26.39
C THR A 30 -2.80 -4.42 -26.11
N SER A 31 -3.77 -5.05 -25.46
CA SER A 31 -4.97 -4.38 -24.93
C SER A 31 -4.70 -3.65 -23.60
N GLU A 32 -3.57 -3.96 -22.96
CA GLU A 32 -3.13 -3.38 -21.70
C GLU A 32 -2.03 -2.33 -21.92
N ARG A 33 -1.51 -1.74 -20.84
CA ARG A 33 -0.44 -0.74 -20.94
C ARG A 33 0.87 -1.32 -21.45
N TYR A 34 1.21 -2.54 -21.01
CA TYR A 34 2.43 -3.24 -21.39
C TYR A 34 2.09 -4.65 -21.92
N CYS A 35 2.87 -5.17 -22.85
CA CYS A 35 2.77 -6.56 -23.26
C CYS A 35 3.16 -7.50 -22.11
N SER A 36 2.77 -8.76 -22.19
CA SER A 36 2.96 -9.74 -21.11
C SER A 36 4.41 -9.85 -20.61
N LYS A 37 5.37 -9.69 -21.52
CA LYS A 37 6.81 -9.70 -21.20
C LYS A 37 7.20 -8.49 -20.35
N HIS A 38 6.86 -7.28 -20.81
CA HIS A 38 7.23 -6.05 -20.12
C HIS A 38 6.40 -5.80 -18.86
N GLN A 39 5.17 -6.29 -18.80
CA GLN A 39 4.39 -6.26 -17.56
C GLN A 39 5.10 -7.02 -16.43
N LYS A 40 5.60 -8.24 -16.72
CA LYS A 40 6.37 -9.02 -15.74
C LYS A 40 7.66 -8.33 -15.27
N GLU A 41 8.34 -7.64 -16.19
CA GLU A 41 9.55 -6.87 -15.87
C GLU A 41 9.25 -5.67 -15.00
N ILE A 42 8.20 -4.91 -15.35
CA ILE A 42 7.71 -3.78 -14.56
C ILE A 42 7.29 -4.23 -13.16
N ASP A 43 6.52 -5.31 -13.05
CA ASP A 43 6.06 -5.86 -11.77
C ASP A 43 7.23 -6.32 -10.89
N LYS A 44 8.23 -6.95 -11.50
CA LYS A 44 9.46 -7.37 -10.80
C LYS A 44 10.25 -6.18 -10.28
N ASN A 45 10.39 -5.12 -11.07
CA ASN A 45 11.08 -3.90 -10.67
C ASN A 45 10.29 -3.14 -9.61
N TYR A 46 8.97 -3.02 -9.76
CA TYR A 46 8.09 -2.42 -8.77
C TYR A 46 8.17 -3.16 -7.43
N SER A 47 8.15 -4.50 -7.44
CA SER A 47 8.28 -5.30 -6.22
C SER A 47 9.61 -5.10 -5.50
N LYS A 48 10.70 -4.85 -6.25
CA LYS A 48 12.02 -4.55 -5.66
C LYS A 48 12.10 -3.15 -5.05
N THR A 49 11.50 -2.16 -5.70
CA THR A 49 11.63 -0.74 -5.31
C THR A 49 10.57 -0.30 -4.31
N SER A 50 9.34 -0.82 -4.43
CA SER A 50 8.21 -0.41 -3.58
C SER A 50 8.19 -1.06 -2.19
N ARG A 51 8.99 -2.11 -1.96
CA ARG A 51 9.07 -2.81 -0.68
C ARG A 51 10.52 -3.07 -0.24
N PRO A 52 11.35 -2.04 -0.12
CA PRO A 52 12.78 -2.20 0.20
C PRO A 52 13.01 -2.91 1.55
N PHE A 53 12.05 -2.81 2.48
CA PHE A 53 12.18 -3.34 3.85
C PHE A 53 11.30 -4.57 4.12
N LYS A 54 10.94 -5.31 3.08
CA LYS A 54 10.05 -6.49 3.20
C LYS A 54 10.52 -7.52 4.24
N LYS A 55 11.83 -7.65 4.45
CA LYS A 55 12.41 -8.58 5.42
C LYS A 55 12.01 -8.27 6.87
N LEU A 56 11.76 -7.01 7.20
CA LEU A 56 11.33 -6.60 8.54
C LEU A 56 9.88 -7.01 8.83
N TYR A 57 9.03 -7.01 7.80
CA TYR A 57 7.59 -7.36 7.90
C TYR A 57 7.37 -8.88 7.86
N ASN A 58 8.06 -9.61 8.73
CA ASN A 58 8.05 -11.07 8.82
C ASN A 58 6.95 -11.61 9.78
N SER A 59 7.01 -12.90 10.10
CA SER A 59 6.05 -13.55 11.01
C SER A 59 6.11 -13.00 12.44
N ARG A 60 7.30 -12.60 12.92
CA ARG A 60 7.48 -11.95 14.22
C ARG A 60 6.72 -10.63 14.28
N TRP A 61 6.89 -9.77 13.25
CA TRP A 61 6.13 -8.52 13.13
C TRP A 61 4.62 -8.76 13.17
N ARG A 62 4.13 -9.75 12.42
CA ARG A 62 2.69 -10.07 12.40
C ARG A 62 2.13 -10.45 13.77
N LYS A 63 2.90 -11.17 14.58
CA LYS A 63 2.51 -11.52 15.95
C LYS A 63 2.49 -10.31 16.87
N LEU A 64 3.57 -9.54 16.89
CA LEU A 64 3.72 -8.34 17.74
C LEU A 64 2.68 -7.26 17.38
N ARG A 65 2.44 -7.05 16.12
CA ARG A 65 1.41 -6.14 15.62
C ARG A 65 0.01 -6.52 16.14
N LYS A 66 -0.34 -7.80 16.09
CA LYS A 66 -1.63 -8.27 16.63
C LYS A 66 -1.75 -8.05 18.13
N GLN A 67 -0.68 -8.31 18.87
CA GLN A 67 -0.64 -8.09 20.31
C GLN A 67 -0.80 -6.62 20.63
N PHE A 68 -0.03 -5.76 19.97
CA PHE A 68 -0.09 -4.30 20.14
C PHE A 68 -1.51 -3.74 19.89
N LEU A 69 -2.21 -4.20 18.83
CA LEU A 69 -3.59 -3.78 18.55
C LEU A 69 -4.60 -4.26 19.58
N LYS A 70 -4.34 -5.38 20.28
CA LYS A 70 -5.19 -5.82 21.41
C LYS A 70 -5.03 -4.92 22.63
N GLU A 71 -3.82 -4.44 22.87
CA GLU A 71 -3.49 -3.53 23.98
C GLU A 71 -3.89 -2.09 23.66
N HIS A 72 -3.84 -1.70 22.38
CA HIS A 72 -4.18 -0.39 21.86
C HIS A 72 -5.27 -0.48 20.78
N PRO A 73 -6.52 -0.77 21.16
CA PRO A 73 -7.58 -1.05 20.19
C PRO A 73 -8.14 0.18 19.46
N LEU A 74 -7.82 1.39 19.92
CA LEU A 74 -8.35 2.62 19.37
C LEU A 74 -7.29 3.40 18.58
N CYS A 75 -7.74 4.11 17.56
CA CYS A 75 -6.89 5.00 16.78
C CYS A 75 -6.45 6.21 17.64
N GLU A 76 -5.15 6.41 17.80
CA GLU A 76 -4.59 7.50 18.60
C GLU A 76 -4.95 8.88 18.05
N GLU A 77 -4.96 9.07 16.73
CA GLU A 77 -5.33 10.35 16.12
C GLU A 77 -6.83 10.66 16.29
N CYS A 78 -7.70 9.67 16.06
CA CYS A 78 -9.13 9.85 16.33
C CYS A 78 -9.39 10.19 17.80
N LYS A 79 -8.67 9.55 18.71
CA LYS A 79 -8.76 9.83 20.15
C LYS A 79 -8.36 11.24 20.50
N ARG A 80 -7.32 11.80 19.84
CA ARG A 80 -6.93 13.23 19.99
C ARG A 80 -8.01 14.18 19.48
N GLU A 81 -8.75 13.78 18.45
CA GLU A 81 -9.89 14.52 17.90
C GLU A 81 -11.19 14.32 18.71
N GLY A 82 -11.16 13.53 19.77
CA GLY A 82 -12.34 13.21 20.60
C GLY A 82 -13.29 12.19 19.96
N ILE A 83 -12.82 11.44 18.97
CA ILE A 83 -13.59 10.43 18.24
C ILE A 83 -13.10 9.04 18.61
N VAL A 84 -14.02 8.10 18.85
CA VAL A 84 -13.70 6.72 19.17
C VAL A 84 -13.84 5.85 17.92
N ILE A 85 -12.71 5.50 17.30
CA ILE A 85 -12.63 4.60 16.13
C ILE A 85 -11.59 3.53 16.40
N ALA A 86 -11.93 2.28 16.04
CA ALA A 86 -11.02 1.16 16.18
C ALA A 86 -9.77 1.33 15.31
N ALA A 87 -8.62 0.96 15.85
CA ALA A 87 -7.38 0.88 15.09
C ALA A 87 -7.29 -0.43 14.29
N GLU A 88 -6.80 -0.35 13.09
CA GLU A 88 -6.60 -1.47 12.18
C GLU A 88 -5.13 -1.67 11.82
N VAL A 89 -4.32 -0.63 11.96
CA VAL A 89 -2.94 -0.59 11.54
C VAL A 89 -2.03 -0.19 12.69
N VAL A 90 -0.89 -0.88 12.81
CA VAL A 90 0.25 -0.42 13.61
C VAL A 90 1.21 0.30 12.68
N ASP A 91 1.47 1.55 12.98
CA ASP A 91 2.36 2.41 12.22
C ASP A 91 3.51 2.89 13.11
N HIS A 92 4.56 3.43 12.50
CA HIS A 92 5.69 4.02 13.21
C HIS A 92 5.52 5.54 13.30
N VAL A 93 5.65 6.10 14.50
CA VAL A 93 5.59 7.57 14.71
C VAL A 93 6.68 8.25 13.88
N ILE A 94 7.91 7.75 14.02
CA ILE A 94 9.06 8.15 13.20
C ILE A 94 9.28 7.07 12.15
N PRO A 95 9.24 7.41 10.84
CA PRO A 95 9.50 6.44 9.78
C PRO A 95 10.85 5.75 9.95
N HIS A 96 10.85 4.42 9.99
CA HIS A 96 12.07 3.66 10.26
C HIS A 96 13.09 3.69 9.11
N LYS A 97 12.66 3.90 7.86
CA LYS A 97 13.51 3.95 6.64
C LYS A 97 14.58 2.86 6.56
N GLY A 98 14.28 1.65 7.08
CA GLY A 98 15.19 0.52 7.15
C GLY A 98 16.02 0.42 8.44
N ASN A 99 15.90 1.35 9.34
CA ASN A 99 16.53 1.27 10.65
C ASN A 99 15.81 0.24 11.54
N GLU A 100 16.45 -0.89 11.80
CA GLU A 100 15.86 -1.98 12.57
C GLU A 100 15.58 -1.59 14.02
N LYS A 101 16.39 -0.73 14.62
CA LYS A 101 16.15 -0.24 16.00
C LYS A 101 14.85 0.52 16.09
N LEU A 102 14.60 1.46 15.16
CA LEU A 102 13.35 2.21 15.09
C LEU A 102 12.16 1.32 14.74
N PHE A 103 12.38 0.28 13.91
CA PHE A 103 11.33 -0.64 13.51
C PHE A 103 10.82 -1.49 14.67
N TRP A 104 11.74 -2.01 15.52
CA TRP A 104 11.41 -2.88 16.65
C TRP A 104 11.14 -2.14 17.96
N ASP A 105 11.27 -0.83 17.98
CA ASP A 105 10.99 0.00 19.14
C ASP A 105 9.48 0.19 19.32
N GLU A 106 8.92 -0.47 20.33
CA GLU A 106 7.49 -0.40 20.63
C GLU A 106 7.05 1.03 21.04
N SER A 107 7.96 1.83 21.62
CA SER A 107 7.70 3.24 21.95
C SER A 107 7.50 4.11 20.71
N ASN A 108 8.00 3.64 19.55
CA ASN A 108 7.83 4.28 18.24
C ASN A 108 6.58 3.78 17.49
N TRP A 109 5.82 2.86 18.06
CA TRP A 109 4.60 2.33 17.43
C TRP A 109 3.38 3.14 17.83
N GLN A 110 2.44 3.26 16.92
CA GLN A 110 1.14 3.86 17.15
C GLN A 110 0.03 3.05 16.47
N SER A 111 -1.13 3.04 17.09
CA SER A 111 -2.32 2.41 16.54
C SER A 111 -3.13 3.43 15.76
N LEU A 112 -3.39 3.17 14.49
CA LEU A 112 -4.14 4.05 13.61
C LEU A 112 -5.30 3.32 12.93
N CYS A 113 -6.38 4.06 12.65
CA CYS A 113 -7.37 3.61 11.68
C CYS A 113 -6.80 3.75 10.27
N LYS A 114 -7.42 3.07 9.31
CA LYS A 114 -6.96 3.10 7.93
C LYS A 114 -6.88 4.52 7.36
N HIS A 115 -7.86 5.36 7.66
CA HIS A 115 -7.90 6.75 7.19
C HIS A 115 -6.66 7.54 7.63
N HIS A 116 -6.36 7.56 8.94
CA HIS A 116 -5.22 8.33 9.47
C HIS A 116 -3.87 7.75 9.02
N HIS A 117 -3.77 6.42 8.88
CA HIS A 117 -2.59 5.80 8.28
C HIS A 117 -2.39 6.26 6.83
N ASP A 118 -3.43 6.26 6.01
CA ASP A 118 -3.34 6.65 4.60
C ASP A 118 -3.00 8.15 4.46
N VAL A 119 -3.58 9.03 5.30
CA VAL A 119 -3.26 10.46 5.35
C VAL A 119 -1.79 10.68 5.73
N LYS A 120 -1.31 9.99 6.77
CA LYS A 120 0.09 10.10 7.21
C LYS A 120 1.05 9.63 6.12
N THR A 121 0.80 8.45 5.52
CA THR A 121 1.62 7.91 4.43
C THR A 121 1.67 8.87 3.24
N ALA A 122 0.53 9.47 2.88
CA ALA A 122 0.48 10.45 1.79
C ALA A 122 1.31 11.70 2.06
N LYS A 123 1.36 12.17 3.31
CA LYS A 123 2.21 13.28 3.73
C LYS A 123 3.69 12.92 3.70
N GLU A 124 4.06 11.75 4.21
CA GLU A 124 5.45 11.27 4.28
C GLU A 124 6.03 10.94 2.91
N ASP A 125 5.24 10.33 2.03
CA ASP A 125 5.66 9.98 0.67
C ASP A 125 5.65 11.18 -0.30
N GLY A 126 5.22 12.35 0.13
CA GLY A 126 5.17 13.57 -0.68
C GLY A 126 4.24 13.46 -1.90
N ARG A 127 3.28 12.56 -1.88
CA ARG A 127 2.38 12.26 -2.99
C ARG A 127 1.42 13.41 -3.33
N PHE A 128 1.23 14.33 -2.39
CA PHE A 128 0.41 15.54 -2.54
C PHE A 128 1.23 16.82 -2.39
N GLY A 129 2.37 16.89 -3.04
CA GLY A 129 2.90 18.15 -3.54
C GLY A 129 3.52 19.15 -2.57
N ASN A 130 4.14 18.76 -1.44
CA ASN A 130 5.07 19.67 -0.76
C ASN A 130 6.27 18.91 -0.18
N LYS A 131 7.38 18.97 -0.92
CA LYS A 131 8.67 18.41 -0.50
C LYS A 131 9.42 19.22 0.56
N ASN A 132 8.83 20.28 1.12
CA ASN A 132 9.57 21.31 1.88
C ASN A 132 9.07 21.53 3.32
N GLU A 133 8.29 20.66 3.92
CA GLU A 133 8.08 20.74 5.35
C GLU A 133 9.09 19.86 6.08
N VAL A 134 10.20 20.47 6.44
CA VAL A 134 11.14 19.93 7.42
C VAL A 134 10.42 19.93 8.76
N TYR A 135 10.07 18.75 9.26
CA TYR A 135 9.55 18.61 10.61
C TYR A 135 10.67 18.97 11.59
N SER A 136 10.60 20.16 12.17
CA SER A 136 11.34 20.49 13.38
C SER A 136 10.58 19.92 14.57
N TYR A 137 11.18 18.97 15.26
CA TYR A 137 10.73 18.41 16.51
C TYR A 137 11.23 19.25 17.68
#